data_3bcbbd95291253272a9864f9cf587a2a
#
_entry.id   3bcbbd95291253272a9864f9cf587a2a
#
_cell.length_a   1.000
_cell.length_b   1.000
_cell.length_c   1.000
_cell.angle_alpha   90.00
_cell.angle_beta   90.00
_cell.angle_gamma   90.00
#
_symmetry.space_group_name_H-M   'P 1'
#
loop_
_entity.id
_entity.type
_entity.pdbx_description
1 polymer ?
#
loop_
_entity_poly.entity_id
_entity_poly.type
_entity_poly.pdbx_seq_one_letter_code
_entity_poly.pdbx_strand_id
1 'polypeptide(L)'
;MRAFLLFFIALSLVINARSSFALTMTAKGNTAFLSGPIIDTDEFTFKEFINDPAHAQIKIIRLNSSGGRINPARSMGRLIRSKNLTTFIDAKTDNCASACTLLFGAGVNRHYVNAQAIKDGVFGFKEVTTGLGYHEGNEPLSRDTNRYSGQATANMIAGYYELGIPKAKDLITLAPPNKLYRVSSETALQLGLATSLSAP
;
A
#
# COMPACT_ATOMS: atom_id res chain seq x y z
N MET A 1 62.61 25.66 21.44
CA MET A 1 61.43 24.91 21.87
C MET A 1 60.26 25.29 20.93
N ARG A 2 59.91 24.44 19.98
CA ARG A 2 58.81 24.66 19.06
C ARG A 2 57.73 23.66 19.42
N ALA A 3 56.58 24.15 19.93
CA ALA A 3 55.42 23.35 20.25
C ALA A 3 54.66 23.00 18.97
N PHE A 4 54.53 21.70 18.65
CA PHE A 4 53.69 21.21 17.55
C PHE A 4 52.28 21.06 18.06
N LEU A 5 51.34 21.88 17.53
CA LEU A 5 49.93 21.79 17.81
C LEU A 5 49.29 20.82 16.81
N LEU A 6 48.99 19.59 17.27
CA LEU A 6 48.27 18.61 16.47
C LEU A 6 46.78 18.94 16.48
N PHE A 7 46.26 19.40 15.34
CA PHE A 7 44.83 19.61 15.11
C PHE A 7 44.18 18.29 14.72
N PHE A 8 43.46 17.66 15.65
CA PHE A 8 42.60 16.52 15.34
C PHE A 8 41.33 17.02 14.66
N ILE A 9 41.24 16.87 13.33
CA ILE A 9 39.99 17.05 12.59
C ILE A 9 39.16 15.78 12.78
N ALA A 10 38.17 15.80 13.68
CA ALA A 10 37.17 14.77 13.78
C ALA A 10 36.22 14.87 12.58
N LEU A 11 36.44 14.04 11.57
CA LEU A 11 35.54 13.90 10.43
C LEU A 11 34.30 13.15 10.89
N SER A 12 33.24 13.88 11.26
CA SER A 12 31.93 13.33 11.58
C SER A 12 31.32 12.79 10.29
N LEU A 13 31.43 11.48 10.05
CA LEU A 13 30.61 10.80 9.04
C LEU A 13 29.15 10.85 9.52
N VAL A 14 28.40 11.78 9.00
CA VAL A 14 26.93 11.76 9.07
C VAL A 14 26.47 10.65 8.13
N ILE A 15 26.33 9.45 8.67
CA ILE A 15 25.67 8.35 7.98
C ILE A 15 24.19 8.76 7.89
N ASN A 16 23.79 9.31 6.74
CA ASN A 16 22.39 9.44 6.39
C ASN A 16 21.83 8.02 6.18
N ALA A 17 21.54 7.32 7.26
CA ALA A 17 20.68 6.15 7.22
C ALA A 17 19.33 6.64 6.72
N ARG A 18 19.02 6.39 5.44
CA ARG A 18 17.64 6.47 4.96
C ARG A 18 16.91 5.39 5.72
N SER A 19 16.33 5.77 6.85
CA SER A 19 15.38 4.92 7.56
C SER A 19 14.26 4.62 6.56
N SER A 20 14.25 3.41 6.02
CA SER A 20 13.05 2.88 5.40
C SER A 20 12.07 2.71 6.56
N PHE A 21 11.27 3.74 6.80
CA PHE A 21 10.29 3.71 7.88
C PHE A 21 9.32 2.57 7.56
N ALA A 22 9.17 1.65 8.51
CA ALA A 22 8.14 0.62 8.47
C ALA A 22 6.75 1.26 8.37
N LEU A 23 5.75 0.45 8.02
CA LEU A 23 4.36 0.88 8.05
C LEU A 23 3.98 1.36 9.45
N THR A 24 3.66 2.64 9.57
CA THR A 24 3.18 3.21 10.84
C THR A 24 1.72 2.84 11.04
N MET A 25 1.38 2.40 12.26
CA MET A 25 0.04 1.99 12.66
C MET A 25 -0.41 2.80 13.87
N THR A 26 -1.52 3.50 13.72
CA THR A 26 -2.13 4.28 14.83
C THR A 26 -3.63 4.01 14.88
N ALA A 27 -4.26 4.24 16.03
CA ALA A 27 -5.69 4.06 16.20
C ALA A 27 -6.35 5.35 16.72
N LYS A 28 -7.52 5.67 16.18
CA LYS A 28 -8.37 6.75 16.67
C LYS A 28 -9.84 6.30 16.57
N GLY A 29 -10.50 6.17 17.72
CA GLY A 29 -11.84 5.61 17.77
C GLY A 29 -11.87 4.19 17.19
N ASN A 30 -12.79 3.94 16.27
CA ASN A 30 -12.93 2.64 15.61
C ASN A 30 -12.06 2.48 14.35
N THR A 31 -11.15 3.43 14.04
CA THR A 31 -10.36 3.46 12.83
C THR A 31 -8.86 3.28 13.14
N ALA A 32 -8.24 2.31 12.48
CA ALA A 32 -6.79 2.20 12.39
C ALA A 32 -6.28 2.89 11.12
N PHE A 33 -5.19 3.65 11.26
CA PHE A 33 -4.51 4.35 10.18
C PHE A 33 -3.19 3.64 9.90
N LEU A 34 -3.02 3.13 8.67
CA LEU A 34 -1.81 2.47 8.20
C LEU A 34 -1.14 3.38 7.17
N SER A 35 0.05 3.89 7.50
CA SER A 35 0.76 4.84 6.64
C SER A 35 2.24 4.49 6.47
N GLY A 36 2.76 4.60 5.25
CA GLY A 36 4.15 4.30 4.91
C GLY A 36 4.33 3.04 4.06
N PRO A 37 5.58 2.69 3.70
CA PRO A 37 5.87 1.49 2.92
C PRO A 37 5.69 0.22 3.74
N ILE A 38 5.30 -0.87 3.06
CA ILE A 38 5.15 -2.20 3.67
C ILE A 38 6.50 -2.92 3.62
N ILE A 39 7.00 -3.36 4.77
CA ILE A 39 8.26 -4.13 4.90
C ILE A 39 8.01 -5.55 5.43
N ASP A 40 9.06 -6.36 5.49
CA ASP A 40 8.93 -7.79 5.81
C ASP A 40 8.40 -8.07 7.23
N THR A 41 8.63 -7.18 8.19
CA THR A 41 8.19 -7.35 9.58
C THR A 41 6.77 -6.87 9.85
N ASP A 42 6.15 -6.15 8.90
CA ASP A 42 4.85 -5.49 9.14
C ASP A 42 3.70 -6.47 9.36
N GLU A 43 3.78 -7.69 8.83
CA GLU A 43 2.76 -8.71 9.11
C GLU A 43 2.67 -9.08 10.59
N PHE A 44 3.82 -9.15 11.28
CA PHE A 44 3.89 -9.45 12.71
C PHE A 44 3.41 -8.25 13.53
N THR A 45 3.94 -7.07 13.23
CA THR A 45 3.55 -5.82 13.91
C THR A 45 2.05 -5.54 13.75
N PHE A 46 1.50 -5.75 12.55
CA PHE A 46 0.06 -5.60 12.31
C PHE A 46 -0.77 -6.63 13.10
N LYS A 47 -0.30 -7.89 13.17
CA LYS A 47 -0.98 -8.93 13.93
C LYS A 47 -1.01 -8.59 15.43
N GLU A 48 0.08 -8.10 15.99
CA GLU A 48 0.13 -7.62 17.36
C GLU A 48 -0.81 -6.44 17.56
N PHE A 49 -0.69 -5.40 16.71
CA PHE A 49 -1.51 -4.20 16.79
C PHE A 49 -3.01 -4.49 16.74
N ILE A 50 -3.48 -5.30 15.78
CA ILE A 50 -4.92 -5.53 15.59
C ILE A 50 -5.51 -6.53 16.61
N ASN A 51 -4.68 -7.28 17.32
CA ASN A 51 -5.10 -8.19 18.37
C ASN A 51 -4.94 -7.60 19.78
N ASP A 52 -4.35 -6.42 19.92
CA ASP A 52 -4.25 -5.73 21.20
C ASP A 52 -5.66 -5.43 21.73
N PRO A 53 -5.97 -5.79 22.98
CA PRO A 53 -7.26 -5.47 23.61
C PRO A 53 -7.61 -3.97 23.59
N ALA A 54 -6.59 -3.09 23.65
CA ALA A 54 -6.78 -1.65 23.52
C ALA A 54 -7.34 -1.24 22.14
N HIS A 55 -7.24 -2.11 21.14
CA HIS A 55 -7.69 -1.90 19.76
C HIS A 55 -8.93 -2.72 19.40
N ALA A 56 -9.61 -3.36 20.35
CA ALA A 56 -10.75 -4.25 20.11
C ALA A 56 -11.94 -3.56 19.40
N GLN A 57 -12.05 -2.23 19.51
CA GLN A 57 -13.09 -1.42 18.86
C GLN A 57 -12.83 -1.14 17.38
N ILE A 58 -11.64 -1.46 16.84
CA ILE A 58 -11.30 -1.17 15.42
C ILE A 58 -12.21 -1.95 14.49
N LYS A 59 -12.84 -1.24 13.57
CA LYS A 59 -13.70 -1.77 12.49
C LYS A 59 -13.25 -1.31 11.11
N ILE A 60 -12.49 -0.22 11.04
CA ILE A 60 -12.08 0.43 9.81
C ILE A 60 -10.55 0.48 9.74
N ILE A 61 -10.01 0.12 8.59
CA ILE A 61 -8.59 0.29 8.24
C ILE A 61 -8.50 1.37 7.16
N ARG A 62 -7.98 2.54 7.51
CA ARG A 62 -7.66 3.60 6.54
C ARG A 62 -6.22 3.44 6.07
N LEU A 63 -6.01 3.51 4.75
CA LEU A 63 -4.77 3.16 4.10
C LEU A 63 -4.15 4.37 3.39
N ASN A 64 -2.85 4.64 3.70
CA ASN A 64 -2.04 5.62 3.00
C ASN A 64 -0.62 5.08 2.79
N SER A 65 -0.41 4.25 1.77
CA SER A 65 0.85 3.51 1.57
C SER A 65 1.24 3.45 0.10
N SER A 66 2.51 3.60 -0.18
CA SER A 66 3.08 3.37 -1.52
C SER A 66 3.16 1.89 -1.91
N GLY A 67 2.80 0.98 -1.02
CA GLY A 67 2.99 -0.46 -1.19
C GLY A 67 4.32 -0.93 -0.61
N GLY A 68 4.90 -1.97 -1.20
CA GLY A 68 6.14 -2.59 -0.75
C GLY A 68 6.10 -4.11 -0.86
N ARG A 69 6.38 -4.83 0.22
CA ARG A 69 6.46 -6.29 0.24
C ARG A 69 5.08 -6.96 0.05
N ILE A 70 4.99 -7.82 -0.97
CA ILE A 70 3.72 -8.47 -1.35
C ILE A 70 3.29 -9.53 -0.32
N ASN A 71 4.22 -10.35 0.17
CA ASN A 71 3.89 -11.43 1.10
C ASN A 71 3.35 -10.89 2.45
N PRO A 72 4.00 -9.92 3.12
CA PRO A 72 3.41 -9.25 4.27
C PRO A 72 2.03 -8.63 3.98
N ALA A 73 1.87 -7.94 2.85
CA ALA A 73 0.58 -7.36 2.47
C ALA A 73 -0.52 -8.44 2.34
N ARG A 74 -0.22 -9.60 1.73
CA ARG A 74 -1.17 -10.72 1.65
C ARG A 74 -1.50 -11.29 3.03
N SER A 75 -0.50 -11.46 3.92
CA SER A 75 -0.73 -11.95 5.28
C SER A 75 -1.60 -10.99 6.09
N MET A 76 -1.31 -9.69 6.05
CA MET A 76 -2.12 -8.64 6.66
C MET A 76 -3.54 -8.61 6.05
N GLY A 77 -3.64 -8.74 4.73
CA GLY A 77 -4.92 -8.80 4.03
C GLY A 77 -5.79 -9.97 4.50
N ARG A 78 -5.22 -11.17 4.65
CA ARG A 78 -5.95 -12.31 5.24
C ARG A 78 -6.48 -12.01 6.64
N LEU A 79 -5.70 -11.32 7.46
CA LEU A 79 -6.12 -10.93 8.80
C LEU A 79 -7.23 -9.86 8.79
N ILE A 80 -7.14 -8.85 7.90
CA ILE A 80 -8.21 -7.88 7.67
C ILE A 80 -9.52 -8.59 7.31
N ARG A 81 -9.47 -9.54 6.38
CA ARG A 81 -10.63 -10.32 5.93
C ARG A 81 -11.20 -11.18 7.04
N SER A 82 -10.37 -11.93 7.77
CA SER A 82 -10.81 -12.84 8.83
C SER A 82 -11.46 -12.12 10.02
N LYS A 83 -11.08 -10.86 10.25
CA LYS A 83 -11.68 -10.00 11.28
C LYS A 83 -12.90 -9.19 10.79
N ASN A 84 -13.34 -9.41 9.55
CA ASN A 84 -14.46 -8.70 8.92
C ASN A 84 -14.29 -7.17 8.94
N LEU A 85 -13.04 -6.67 8.75
CA LEU A 85 -12.78 -5.25 8.79
C LEU A 85 -13.16 -4.57 7.47
N THR A 86 -13.56 -3.32 7.58
CA THR A 86 -13.79 -2.41 6.45
C THR A 86 -12.48 -1.74 6.07
N THR A 87 -12.22 -1.54 4.78
CA THR A 87 -11.08 -0.74 4.31
C THR A 87 -11.56 0.57 3.69
N PHE A 88 -10.77 1.63 3.89
CA PHE A 88 -11.12 2.97 3.47
C PHE A 88 -9.93 3.72 2.86
N ILE A 89 -10.21 4.40 1.74
CA ILE A 89 -9.30 5.34 1.06
C ILE A 89 -10.10 6.57 0.63
N ASP A 90 -9.61 7.74 1.02
CA ASP A 90 -10.02 9.03 0.48
C ASP A 90 -8.95 9.52 -0.50
N ALA A 91 -9.20 9.48 -1.79
CA ALA A 91 -8.23 9.83 -2.81
C ALA A 91 -7.76 11.30 -2.77
N LYS A 92 -8.42 12.19 -2.01
CA LYS A 92 -7.94 13.55 -1.78
C LYS A 92 -6.73 13.61 -0.87
N THR A 93 -6.59 12.67 0.04
CA THR A 93 -5.58 12.67 1.11
C THR A 93 -4.75 11.40 1.17
N ASP A 94 -5.26 10.29 0.62
CA ASP A 94 -4.66 8.99 0.75
C ASP A 94 -4.14 8.49 -0.60
N ASN A 95 -3.02 7.76 -0.53
CA ASN A 95 -2.45 7.01 -1.63
C ASN A 95 -2.36 5.54 -1.24
N CYS A 96 -2.81 4.64 -2.10
CA CYS A 96 -2.66 3.21 -1.89
C CYS A 96 -2.23 2.56 -3.21
N ALA A 97 -0.92 2.29 -3.33
CA ALA A 97 -0.34 1.79 -4.56
C ALA A 97 0.29 0.41 -4.37
N SER A 98 0.43 -0.34 -5.47
CA SER A 98 1.14 -1.62 -5.48
C SER A 98 0.60 -2.59 -4.42
N ALA A 99 1.45 -3.20 -3.59
CA ALA A 99 1.04 -4.15 -2.54
C ALA A 99 -0.02 -3.60 -1.55
N CYS A 100 -0.12 -2.26 -1.36
CA CYS A 100 -1.20 -1.65 -0.56
C CYS A 100 -2.59 -1.98 -1.11
N THR A 101 -2.74 -2.12 -2.44
CA THR A 101 -4.03 -2.41 -3.06
C THR A 101 -4.58 -3.78 -2.67
N LEU A 102 -3.71 -4.72 -2.25
CA LEU A 102 -4.13 -6.00 -1.65
C LEU A 102 -4.74 -5.80 -0.25
N LEU A 103 -4.18 -4.89 0.56
CA LEU A 103 -4.78 -4.54 1.84
C LEU A 103 -6.17 -3.93 1.66
N PHE A 104 -6.30 -3.01 0.69
CA PHE A 104 -7.60 -2.42 0.36
C PHE A 104 -8.61 -3.49 -0.10
N GLY A 105 -8.22 -4.35 -1.04
CA GLY A 105 -9.05 -5.43 -1.55
C GLY A 105 -9.47 -6.45 -0.49
N ALA A 106 -8.75 -6.53 0.63
CA ALA A 106 -9.03 -7.47 1.71
C ALA A 106 -10.23 -7.08 2.57
N GLY A 107 -10.63 -5.81 2.62
CA GLY A 107 -11.81 -5.38 3.36
C GLY A 107 -13.08 -6.11 2.91
N VAL A 108 -13.97 -6.44 3.85
CA VAL A 108 -15.31 -6.98 3.51
C VAL A 108 -16.18 -5.88 2.91
N ASN A 109 -16.09 -4.67 3.44
CA ASN A 109 -16.57 -3.45 2.82
C ASN A 109 -15.35 -2.61 2.44
N ARG A 110 -15.35 -2.07 1.23
CA ARG A 110 -14.22 -1.33 0.64
C ARG A 110 -14.73 0.01 0.16
N HIS A 111 -14.45 1.05 0.93
CA HIS A 111 -14.88 2.42 0.65
C HIS A 111 -13.77 3.17 -0.07
N TYR A 112 -14.06 3.66 -1.28
CA TYR A 112 -13.12 4.43 -2.09
C TYR A 112 -13.79 5.70 -2.59
N VAL A 113 -13.41 6.84 -2.01
CA VAL A 113 -14.08 8.10 -2.25
C VAL A 113 -13.17 9.15 -2.91
N ASN A 114 -13.75 10.15 -3.51
CA ASN A 114 -13.10 11.32 -4.07
C ASN A 114 -12.09 11.06 -5.21
N ALA A 115 -12.07 9.87 -5.80
CA ALA A 115 -11.23 9.56 -6.96
C ALA A 115 -12.00 9.83 -8.26
N GLN A 116 -12.25 11.11 -8.55
CA GLN A 116 -12.95 11.54 -9.75
C GLN A 116 -12.06 11.36 -10.98
N ALA A 117 -12.66 10.84 -12.06
CA ALA A 117 -11.96 10.65 -13.33
C ALA A 117 -11.47 11.99 -13.91
N ILE A 118 -10.22 12.00 -14.39
CA ILE A 118 -9.61 13.16 -15.07
C ILE A 118 -9.49 12.93 -16.57
N LYS A 119 -9.42 11.69 -17.01
CA LYS A 119 -9.31 11.28 -18.42
C LYS A 119 -9.76 9.84 -18.61
N ASP A 120 -10.03 9.48 -19.86
CA ASP A 120 -10.20 8.09 -20.27
C ASP A 120 -8.83 7.40 -20.31
N GLY A 121 -8.76 6.24 -19.67
CA GLY A 121 -7.59 5.37 -19.69
C GLY A 121 -7.75 4.25 -20.72
N VAL A 122 -6.92 3.21 -20.59
CA VAL A 122 -6.96 2.03 -21.47
C VAL A 122 -8.14 1.12 -21.13
N PHE A 123 -8.65 0.39 -22.11
CA PHE A 123 -9.78 -0.54 -21.96
C PHE A 123 -11.06 0.09 -21.38
N GLY A 124 -11.25 1.41 -21.56
CA GLY A 124 -12.41 2.13 -21.03
C GLY A 124 -12.33 2.43 -19.52
N PHE A 125 -11.24 2.11 -18.86
CA PHE A 125 -11.03 2.46 -17.45
C PHE A 125 -10.78 3.97 -17.30
N LYS A 126 -11.26 4.55 -16.21
CA LYS A 126 -11.07 5.96 -15.90
C LYS A 126 -9.87 6.16 -14.99
N GLU A 127 -8.95 7.04 -15.41
CA GLU A 127 -7.75 7.38 -14.64
C GLU A 127 -7.95 8.60 -13.74
N VAL A 128 -7.21 8.59 -12.63
CA VAL A 128 -7.12 9.66 -11.64
C VAL A 128 -5.64 9.93 -11.27
N THR A 129 -5.36 10.99 -10.52
CA THR A 129 -3.99 11.34 -10.11
C THR A 129 -3.54 10.72 -8.80
N THR A 130 -4.47 10.31 -7.94
CA THR A 130 -4.24 9.84 -6.56
C THR A 130 -5.06 8.59 -6.26
N GLY A 131 -4.97 8.05 -5.07
CA GLY A 131 -5.76 6.90 -4.63
C GLY A 131 -5.17 5.56 -5.05
N LEU A 132 -6.00 4.64 -5.53
CA LEU A 132 -5.60 3.28 -5.91
C LEU A 132 -4.70 3.27 -7.13
N GLY A 133 -3.47 2.73 -7.00
CA GLY A 133 -2.46 2.70 -8.06
C GLY A 133 -1.88 1.30 -8.30
N TYR A 134 -1.78 0.92 -9.58
CA TYR A 134 -1.39 -0.39 -10.06
C TYR A 134 -0.19 -0.31 -10.99
N HIS A 135 0.67 -1.31 -10.97
CA HIS A 135 1.78 -1.50 -11.90
C HIS A 135 2.21 -2.97 -11.90
N GLU A 136 2.96 -3.36 -12.92
CA GLU A 136 3.66 -4.65 -12.93
C GLU A 136 4.63 -4.77 -11.76
N GLY A 137 4.82 -6.00 -11.27
CA GLY A 137 5.72 -6.27 -10.16
C GLY A 137 7.18 -5.93 -10.50
N ASN A 138 7.92 -5.44 -9.51
CA ASN A 138 9.35 -5.17 -9.60
C ASN A 138 10.15 -6.00 -8.58
N GLU A 139 11.46 -6.14 -8.82
CA GLU A 139 12.35 -6.88 -7.92
C GLU A 139 12.59 -6.09 -6.63
N PRO A 140 12.27 -6.68 -5.46
CA PRO A 140 12.31 -5.94 -4.19
C PRO A 140 13.73 -5.66 -3.68
N LEU A 141 14.75 -6.32 -4.22
CA LEU A 141 16.15 -6.22 -3.79
C LEU A 141 17.06 -5.60 -4.85
N SER A 142 16.52 -5.22 -6.02
CA SER A 142 17.29 -4.55 -7.06
C SER A 142 17.55 -3.09 -6.68
N ARG A 143 18.76 -2.57 -6.97
CA ARG A 143 19.03 -1.13 -6.93
C ARG A 143 18.22 -0.38 -7.97
N ASP A 144 17.83 -1.07 -9.04
CA ASP A 144 16.88 -0.61 -10.04
C ASP A 144 15.48 -1.13 -9.68
N THR A 145 14.73 -0.32 -8.93
CA THR A 145 13.35 -0.61 -8.53
C THR A 145 12.36 -0.60 -9.69
N ASN A 146 12.83 -0.29 -10.90
CA ASN A 146 12.04 -0.26 -12.11
C ASN A 146 12.13 -1.58 -12.92
N ARG A 147 12.96 -2.52 -12.48
CA ARG A 147 13.11 -3.80 -13.16
C ARG A 147 11.89 -4.67 -12.97
N TYR A 148 11.28 -5.09 -14.07
CA TYR A 148 10.15 -6.01 -14.10
C TYR A 148 10.46 -7.34 -13.40
N SER A 149 9.50 -7.82 -12.62
CA SER A 149 9.51 -9.15 -12.00
C SER A 149 8.21 -9.89 -12.30
N GLY A 150 8.31 -10.90 -13.14
CA GLY A 150 7.18 -11.80 -13.43
C GLY A 150 6.66 -12.50 -12.18
N GLN A 151 7.55 -12.87 -11.25
CA GLN A 151 7.17 -13.50 -9.98
C GLN A 151 6.37 -12.53 -9.10
N ALA A 152 6.79 -11.27 -8.98
CA ALA A 152 6.05 -10.27 -8.20
C ALA A 152 4.69 -9.98 -8.85
N THR A 153 4.63 -9.86 -10.18
CA THR A 153 3.37 -9.70 -10.93
C THR A 153 2.42 -10.88 -10.66
N ALA A 154 2.91 -12.12 -10.78
CA ALA A 154 2.12 -13.32 -10.52
C ALA A 154 1.61 -13.37 -9.05
N ASN A 155 2.44 -12.99 -8.08
CA ASN A 155 2.06 -12.93 -6.68
C ASN A 155 0.96 -11.90 -6.39
N MET A 156 1.00 -10.75 -7.06
CA MET A 156 -0.07 -9.74 -6.99
C MET A 156 -1.38 -10.29 -7.56
N ILE A 157 -1.32 -10.91 -8.74
CA ILE A 157 -2.49 -11.53 -9.40
C ILE A 157 -3.09 -12.61 -8.48
N ALA A 158 -2.26 -13.52 -7.95
CA ALA A 158 -2.70 -14.57 -7.04
C ALA A 158 -3.40 -13.98 -5.79
N GLY A 159 -2.88 -12.87 -5.25
CA GLY A 159 -3.51 -12.16 -4.13
C GLY A 159 -4.95 -11.72 -4.45
N TYR A 160 -5.21 -11.21 -5.64
CA TYR A 160 -6.57 -10.81 -6.04
C TYR A 160 -7.52 -12.00 -6.24
N TYR A 161 -7.02 -13.13 -6.73
CA TYR A 161 -7.82 -14.37 -6.78
C TYR A 161 -8.19 -14.84 -5.37
N GLU A 162 -7.25 -14.83 -4.42
CA GLU A 162 -7.51 -15.16 -3.01
C GLU A 162 -8.58 -14.24 -2.36
N LEU A 163 -8.57 -12.97 -2.75
CA LEU A 163 -9.54 -11.99 -2.26
C LEU A 163 -10.93 -12.08 -2.93
N GLY A 164 -11.09 -12.92 -3.95
CA GLY A 164 -12.32 -13.03 -4.71
C GLY A 164 -12.59 -11.82 -5.63
N ILE A 165 -11.54 -11.10 -6.06
CA ILE A 165 -11.64 -9.92 -6.94
C ILE A 165 -10.76 -10.16 -8.20
N PRO A 166 -11.00 -11.23 -8.96
CA PRO A 166 -10.11 -11.62 -10.06
C PRO A 166 -10.02 -10.57 -11.19
N LYS A 167 -11.04 -9.73 -11.37
CA LYS A 167 -11.03 -8.65 -12.38
C LYS A 167 -9.95 -7.59 -12.13
N ALA A 168 -9.48 -7.45 -10.88
CA ALA A 168 -8.43 -6.52 -10.54
C ALA A 168 -7.07 -6.85 -11.17
N LYS A 169 -6.86 -8.10 -11.61
CA LYS A 169 -5.63 -8.51 -12.29
C LYS A 169 -5.34 -7.69 -13.54
N ASP A 170 -6.37 -7.25 -14.24
CA ASP A 170 -6.24 -6.52 -15.51
C ASP A 170 -5.61 -5.13 -15.32
N LEU A 171 -5.66 -4.58 -14.09
CA LEU A 171 -5.03 -3.30 -13.75
C LEU A 171 -3.52 -3.42 -13.55
N ILE A 172 -3.03 -4.59 -13.12
CA ILE A 172 -1.61 -4.78 -12.75
C ILE A 172 -0.72 -4.59 -13.97
N THR A 173 -1.16 -5.02 -15.15
CA THR A 173 -0.38 -4.98 -16.39
C THR A 173 -0.57 -3.71 -17.20
N LEU A 174 -1.33 -2.73 -16.70
CA LEU A 174 -1.58 -1.46 -17.41
C LEU A 174 -0.45 -0.46 -17.32
N ALA A 175 0.48 -0.63 -16.38
CA ALA A 175 1.64 0.23 -16.25
C ALA A 175 2.90 -0.58 -15.95
N PRO A 176 4.06 -0.21 -16.55
CA PRO A 176 5.34 -0.82 -16.22
C PRO A 176 5.75 -0.52 -14.78
N PRO A 177 6.76 -1.24 -14.23
CA PRO A 177 7.14 -1.12 -12.81
C PRO A 177 7.50 0.28 -12.31
N ASN A 178 7.87 1.19 -13.22
CA ASN A 178 8.27 2.57 -12.90
C ASN A 178 7.15 3.61 -13.04
N LYS A 179 5.92 3.17 -13.33
CA LYS A 179 4.75 4.03 -13.46
C LYS A 179 3.59 3.46 -12.66
N LEU A 180 2.58 4.27 -12.43
CA LEU A 180 1.34 3.82 -11.79
C LEU A 180 0.16 4.11 -12.71
N TYR A 181 -0.65 3.08 -12.95
CA TYR A 181 -1.99 3.26 -13.48
C TYR A 181 -2.96 3.44 -12.30
N ARG A 182 -3.66 4.55 -12.24
CA ARG A 182 -4.58 4.86 -11.14
C ARG A 182 -6.02 4.85 -11.62
N VAL A 183 -6.90 4.24 -10.82
CA VAL A 183 -8.31 4.06 -11.21
C VAL A 183 -9.21 5.00 -10.46
N SER A 184 -10.28 5.44 -11.13
CA SER A 184 -11.35 6.21 -10.50
C SER A 184 -12.16 5.36 -9.54
N SER A 185 -12.93 6.02 -8.65
CA SER A 185 -13.89 5.36 -7.77
C SER A 185 -14.91 4.55 -8.57
N GLU A 186 -15.36 5.08 -9.70
CA GLU A 186 -16.31 4.42 -10.60
C GLU A 186 -15.74 3.13 -11.18
N THR A 187 -14.50 3.18 -11.75
CA THR A 187 -13.82 1.99 -12.26
C THR A 187 -13.60 0.96 -11.16
N ALA A 188 -13.20 1.41 -9.96
CA ALA A 188 -13.00 0.51 -8.82
C ALA A 188 -14.29 -0.21 -8.42
N LEU A 189 -15.44 0.46 -8.48
CA LEU A 189 -16.75 -0.15 -8.24
C LEU A 189 -17.12 -1.17 -9.32
N GLN A 190 -16.94 -0.83 -10.60
CA GLN A 190 -17.22 -1.72 -11.75
C GLN A 190 -16.40 -3.02 -11.71
N LEU A 191 -15.16 -2.94 -11.25
CA LEU A 191 -14.26 -4.09 -11.12
C LEU A 191 -14.48 -4.87 -9.82
N GLY A 192 -15.36 -4.39 -8.93
CA GLY A 192 -15.57 -4.99 -7.61
C GLY A 192 -14.39 -4.76 -6.65
N LEU A 193 -13.48 -3.84 -6.95
CA LEU A 193 -12.44 -3.40 -6.03
C LEU A 193 -13.05 -2.61 -4.87
N ALA A 194 -13.87 -1.63 -5.16
CA ALA A 194 -14.69 -0.94 -4.18
C ALA A 194 -16.07 -1.60 -4.06
N THR A 195 -16.66 -1.50 -2.88
CA THR A 195 -18.07 -1.88 -2.61
C THR A 195 -18.93 -0.65 -2.32
N SER A 196 -18.30 0.50 -2.05
CA SER A 196 -18.99 1.75 -1.75
C SER A 196 -18.15 2.96 -2.19
N LEU A 197 -18.84 4.00 -2.65
CA LEU A 197 -18.25 5.30 -3.02
C LEU A 197 -18.57 6.40 -1.98
N SER A 198 -19.13 6.04 -0.83
CA SER A 198 -19.32 6.92 0.33
C SER A 198 -18.30 6.60 1.43
N ALA A 199 -18.02 7.56 2.31
CA ALA A 199 -17.21 7.30 3.51
C ALA A 199 -17.95 6.33 4.46
N PRO A 200 -17.21 5.48 5.22
CA PRO A 200 -17.78 4.55 6.19
C PRO A 200 -18.29 5.24 7.45
#